data_ca7232e1065dea269b89de9cb19a723c
#
_entry.id   ca7232e1065dea269b89de9cb19a723c
#
_cell.length_a   1.000
_cell.length_b   1.000
_cell.length_c   1.000
_cell.angle_alpha   90.00
_cell.angle_beta   90.00
_cell.angle_gamma   90.00
#
_symmetry.space_group_name_H-M   'P 1'
#
loop_
_entity.id
_entity.type
_entity.pdbx_description
1 polymer ?
#
loop_
_entity_poly.entity_id
_entity_poly.type
_entity_poly.pdbx_seq_one_letter_code
_entity_poly.pdbx_strand_id
1 'polypeptide(L)'
;TSRGERPTLFSGIAHYDDLFAVHVGQHLVLMMVAPILLVYGGPLRLLTRSLPQRTRREVSAVLADPLVRRFTAGRRAVFWLCADYYGAMAVYLLTPIYRWSTEHQWLHISAHMYFLLCGLLFWIPLIGEDPIGRRTPWSTQRIMLAMGVPFYIALGTAVALLPTVSALPGAAVAGTVLAVGGSALSVLGLTVLWVRAHRGTVGLAGTRPDAIEGAGSWPVAC
;
A
#
# COMPACT_ATOMS: atom_id res chain seq x y z
N THR A 1 -30.54 -20.58 37.31
CA THR A 1 -30.26 -19.13 37.32
C THR A 1 -29.12 -18.87 36.37
N SER A 2 -29.43 -18.69 35.05
CA SER A 2 -28.49 -18.29 34.03
C SER A 2 -28.19 -16.80 34.20
N ARG A 3 -26.97 -16.48 34.60
CA ARG A 3 -26.46 -15.11 34.51
C ARG A 3 -26.39 -14.74 33.02
N GLY A 4 -27.24 -13.78 32.61
CA GLY A 4 -27.17 -13.15 31.31
C GLY A 4 -25.86 -12.37 31.21
N GLU A 5 -24.88 -12.91 30.54
CA GLU A 5 -23.68 -12.20 30.16
C GLU A 5 -24.08 -11.11 29.20
N ARG A 6 -23.93 -9.85 29.60
CA ARG A 6 -24.09 -8.71 28.70
C ARG A 6 -23.00 -8.79 27.63
N PRO A 7 -23.34 -8.74 26.34
CA PRO A 7 -22.33 -8.73 25.31
C PRO A 7 -21.41 -7.51 25.54
N THR A 8 -20.15 -7.77 25.80
CA THR A 8 -19.13 -6.71 25.86
C THR A 8 -18.89 -6.18 24.46
N LEU A 9 -18.47 -4.92 24.34
CA LEU A 9 -18.16 -4.30 23.04
C LEU A 9 -17.17 -5.17 22.23
N PHE A 10 -16.25 -5.87 22.93
CA PHE A 10 -15.28 -6.79 22.34
C PHE A 10 -15.91 -8.10 21.82
N SER A 11 -16.96 -8.62 22.47
CA SER A 11 -17.68 -9.80 21.96
C SER A 11 -18.51 -9.47 20.72
N GLY A 12 -19.00 -8.25 20.60
CA GLY A 12 -19.65 -7.76 19.38
C GLY A 12 -18.70 -7.66 18.20
N ILE A 13 -17.50 -7.13 18.41
CA ILE A 13 -16.46 -7.03 17.36
C ILE A 13 -16.00 -8.42 16.91
N ALA A 14 -15.75 -9.36 17.84
CA ALA A 14 -15.39 -10.73 17.51
C ALA A 14 -16.48 -11.45 16.71
N HIS A 15 -17.77 -11.18 16.99
CA HIS A 15 -18.87 -11.76 16.23
C HIS A 15 -18.96 -11.22 14.79
N TYR A 16 -18.51 -9.98 14.55
CA TYR A 16 -18.43 -9.41 13.20
C TYR A 16 -17.24 -9.95 12.39
N ASP A 17 -16.17 -10.44 13.05
CA ASP A 17 -15.02 -11.05 12.37
C ASP A 17 -15.40 -12.37 11.65
N ASP A 18 -16.46 -13.05 12.07
CA ASP A 18 -17.01 -14.24 11.40
C ASP A 18 -17.73 -13.90 10.08
N LEU A 19 -18.04 -12.64 9.81
CA LEU A 19 -18.65 -12.23 8.56
C LEU A 19 -17.58 -12.05 7.47
N PHE A 20 -17.63 -12.87 6.43
CA PHE A 20 -16.67 -12.84 5.32
C PHE A 20 -16.47 -11.45 4.71
N ALA A 21 -17.56 -10.66 4.58
CA ALA A 21 -17.49 -9.30 4.05
C ALA A 21 -16.66 -8.34 4.93
N VAL A 22 -16.80 -8.47 6.26
CA VAL A 22 -16.03 -7.65 7.22
C VAL A 22 -14.55 -8.03 7.16
N HIS A 23 -14.26 -9.31 7.12
CA HIS A 23 -12.90 -9.84 7.01
C HIS A 23 -12.19 -9.36 5.75
N VAL A 24 -12.89 -9.39 4.60
CA VAL A 24 -12.37 -8.84 3.34
C VAL A 24 -12.12 -7.34 3.44
N GLY A 25 -13.00 -6.59 4.11
CA GLY A 25 -12.82 -5.17 4.40
C GLY A 25 -11.56 -4.90 5.25
N GLN A 26 -11.30 -5.73 6.26
CA GLN A 26 -10.08 -5.64 7.08
C GLN A 26 -8.82 -5.82 6.23
N HIS A 27 -8.81 -6.79 5.31
CA HIS A 27 -7.68 -6.97 4.40
C HIS A 27 -7.45 -5.78 3.46
N LEU A 28 -8.52 -5.15 2.95
CA LEU A 28 -8.40 -3.90 2.18
C LEU A 28 -7.79 -2.78 3.02
N VAL A 29 -8.21 -2.63 4.27
CA VAL A 29 -7.63 -1.65 5.19
C VAL A 29 -6.14 -1.93 5.42
N LEU A 30 -5.76 -3.19 5.66
CA LEU A 30 -4.37 -3.60 5.89
C LEU A 30 -3.48 -3.41 4.66
N MET A 31 -3.99 -3.64 3.46
CA MET A 31 -3.19 -3.52 2.22
C MET A 31 -3.14 -2.10 1.66
N MET A 32 -4.18 -1.29 1.89
CA MET A 32 -4.30 0.02 1.27
C MET A 32 -4.22 1.15 2.29
N VAL A 33 -5.12 1.19 3.28
CA VAL A 33 -5.25 2.33 4.18
C VAL A 33 -4.10 2.39 5.18
N ALA A 34 -3.83 1.30 5.89
CA ALA A 34 -2.79 1.25 6.91
C ALA A 34 -1.39 1.53 6.34
N PRO A 35 -0.95 0.95 5.20
CA PRO A 35 0.32 1.28 4.60
C PRO A 35 0.44 2.73 4.16
N ILE A 36 -0.63 3.30 3.58
CA ILE A 36 -0.65 4.71 3.20
C ILE A 36 -0.41 5.60 4.43
N LEU A 37 -1.15 5.37 5.52
CA LEU A 37 -0.99 6.13 6.76
C LEU A 37 0.40 5.95 7.38
N LEU A 38 0.93 4.72 7.35
CA LEU A 38 2.28 4.43 7.84
C LEU A 38 3.35 5.12 6.99
N VAL A 39 3.23 5.14 5.67
CA VAL A 39 4.20 5.83 4.80
C VAL A 39 4.14 7.34 5.01
N TYR A 40 2.93 7.93 5.12
CA TYR A 40 2.76 9.35 5.40
C TYR A 40 3.20 9.76 6.80
N GLY A 41 2.95 8.93 7.80
CA GLY A 41 3.37 9.18 9.18
C GLY A 41 4.90 9.20 9.37
N GLY A 42 5.65 8.75 8.37
CA GLY A 42 7.11 8.78 8.36
C GLY A 42 7.79 7.88 9.40
N PRO A 43 7.18 6.77 9.89
CA PRO A 43 7.83 5.91 10.88
C PRO A 43 9.13 5.31 10.36
N LEU A 44 9.24 5.05 9.04
CA LEU A 44 10.49 4.63 8.40
C LEU A 44 11.59 5.70 8.54
N ARG A 45 11.25 6.99 8.42
CA ARG A 45 12.20 8.09 8.66
C ARG A 45 12.60 8.17 10.14
N LEU A 46 11.64 8.01 11.04
CA LEU A 46 11.92 7.99 12.49
C LEU A 46 12.77 6.78 12.85
N LEU A 47 12.41 5.59 12.33
CA LEU A 47 13.18 4.36 12.56
C LEU A 47 14.61 4.48 12.01
N THR A 48 14.79 4.96 10.78
CA THR A 48 16.12 5.12 10.20
C THR A 48 16.95 6.20 10.91
N ARG A 49 16.32 7.21 11.51
CA ARG A 49 17.01 8.23 12.33
C ARG A 49 17.39 7.70 13.70
N SER A 50 16.60 6.82 14.29
CA SER A 50 16.86 6.22 15.62
C SER A 50 17.81 5.03 15.57
N LEU A 51 18.06 4.44 14.37
CA LEU A 51 19.01 3.36 14.24
C LEU A 51 20.45 3.84 14.51
N PRO A 52 21.27 3.05 15.25
CA PRO A 52 22.69 3.29 15.39
C PRO A 52 23.34 3.44 14.00
N GLN A 53 24.36 4.30 13.90
CA GLN A 53 25.03 4.59 12.64
C GLN A 53 25.56 3.32 11.93
N ARG A 54 25.98 2.31 12.70
CA ARG A 54 26.44 1.02 12.19
C ARG A 54 25.30 0.27 11.47
N THR A 55 24.18 0.08 12.13
CA THR A 55 22.99 -0.61 11.56
C THR A 55 22.45 0.12 10.32
N ARG A 56 22.45 1.46 10.36
CA ARG A 56 22.05 2.26 9.19
C ARG A 56 22.98 2.05 8.00
N ARG A 57 24.29 1.94 8.22
CA ARG A 57 25.27 1.63 7.16
C ARG A 57 25.07 0.22 6.61
N GLU A 58 24.82 -0.77 7.48
CA GLU A 58 24.57 -2.16 7.08
C GLU A 58 23.30 -2.26 6.24
N VAL A 59 22.21 -1.63 6.67
CA VAL A 59 20.96 -1.56 5.87
C VAL A 59 21.18 -0.88 4.53
N SER A 60 21.91 0.25 4.51
CA SER A 60 22.23 0.96 3.27
C SER A 60 23.10 0.12 2.33
N ALA A 61 24.04 -0.65 2.88
CA ALA A 61 24.89 -1.54 2.10
C ALA A 61 24.09 -2.69 1.47
N VAL A 62 23.19 -3.32 2.22
CA VAL A 62 22.28 -4.36 1.70
C VAL A 62 21.39 -3.80 0.59
N LEU A 63 20.81 -2.62 0.79
CA LEU A 63 19.96 -1.97 -0.23
C LEU A 63 20.75 -1.51 -1.46
N ALA A 64 22.05 -1.24 -1.32
CA ALA A 64 22.93 -0.88 -2.41
C ALA A 64 23.50 -2.10 -3.16
N ASP A 65 23.34 -3.30 -2.62
CA ASP A 65 23.82 -4.55 -3.22
C ASP A 65 23.27 -4.72 -4.65
N PRO A 66 24.12 -5.06 -5.64
CA PRO A 66 23.70 -5.23 -7.03
C PRO A 66 22.60 -6.29 -7.22
N LEU A 67 22.63 -7.38 -6.43
CA LEU A 67 21.60 -8.42 -6.46
C LEU A 67 20.27 -7.88 -5.95
N VAL A 68 20.27 -7.24 -4.77
CA VAL A 68 19.07 -6.61 -4.21
C VAL A 68 18.52 -5.58 -5.19
N ARG A 69 19.38 -4.76 -5.78
CA ARG A 69 19.00 -3.76 -6.80
C ARG A 69 18.42 -4.39 -8.06
N ARG A 70 18.87 -5.56 -8.48
CA ARG A 70 18.34 -6.28 -9.63
C ARG A 70 16.89 -6.71 -9.40
N PHE A 71 16.53 -7.06 -8.17
CA PHE A 71 15.16 -7.45 -7.80
C PHE A 71 14.26 -6.28 -7.40
N THR A 72 14.85 -5.19 -6.87
CA THR A 72 14.11 -4.02 -6.36
C THR A 72 14.11 -2.83 -7.31
N ALA A 73 14.82 -2.88 -8.44
CA ALA A 73 14.93 -1.78 -9.38
C ALA A 73 14.51 -2.16 -10.79
N GLY A 74 13.88 -1.18 -11.50
CA GLY A 74 13.50 -1.30 -12.89
C GLY A 74 12.13 -1.91 -13.13
N ARG A 75 11.77 -2.12 -14.41
CA ARG A 75 10.44 -2.60 -14.84
C ARG A 75 10.08 -3.98 -14.28
N ARG A 76 11.07 -4.85 -14.10
CA ARG A 76 10.84 -6.20 -13.54
C ARG A 76 10.44 -6.13 -12.06
N ALA A 77 11.09 -5.28 -11.29
CA ALA A 77 10.74 -5.08 -9.88
C ALA A 77 9.32 -4.55 -9.73
N VAL A 78 8.94 -3.56 -10.54
CA VAL A 78 7.57 -3.04 -10.57
C VAL A 78 6.57 -4.14 -10.92
N PHE A 79 6.88 -4.98 -11.91
CA PHE A 79 6.02 -6.09 -12.28
C PHE A 79 5.82 -7.07 -11.10
N TRP A 80 6.90 -7.51 -10.47
CA TRP A 80 6.81 -8.43 -9.32
C TRP A 80 6.09 -7.80 -8.13
N LEU A 81 6.31 -6.52 -7.89
CA LEU A 81 5.64 -5.79 -6.83
C LEU A 81 4.13 -5.69 -7.05
N CYS A 82 3.70 -5.42 -8.29
CA CYS A 82 2.29 -5.44 -8.65
C CYS A 82 1.72 -6.86 -8.60
N ALA A 83 2.44 -7.85 -9.09
CA ALA A 83 2.01 -9.25 -9.08
C ALA A 83 1.84 -9.77 -7.65
N ASP A 84 2.76 -9.43 -6.75
CA ASP A 84 2.67 -9.78 -5.34
C ASP A 84 1.48 -9.06 -4.68
N TYR A 85 1.38 -7.75 -4.82
CA TYR A 85 0.33 -6.93 -4.21
C TYR A 85 -1.09 -7.37 -4.65
N TYR A 86 -1.33 -7.43 -5.94
CA TYR A 86 -2.63 -7.85 -6.47
C TYR A 86 -2.85 -9.35 -6.36
N GLY A 87 -1.83 -10.15 -6.65
CA GLY A 87 -1.88 -11.60 -6.60
C GLY A 87 -2.12 -12.15 -5.20
N ALA A 88 -1.54 -11.55 -4.18
CA ALA A 88 -1.71 -11.97 -2.79
C ALA A 88 -3.19 -12.04 -2.38
N MET A 89 -3.95 -10.97 -2.66
CA MET A 89 -5.39 -10.92 -2.35
C MET A 89 -6.18 -11.95 -3.17
N ALA A 90 -5.87 -12.07 -4.47
CA ALA A 90 -6.54 -13.04 -5.32
C ALA A 90 -6.27 -14.48 -4.87
N VAL A 91 -5.01 -14.83 -4.62
CA VAL A 91 -4.63 -16.16 -4.13
C VAL A 91 -5.28 -16.45 -2.79
N TYR A 92 -5.24 -15.51 -1.86
CA TYR A 92 -5.84 -15.70 -0.53
C TYR A 92 -7.34 -15.98 -0.59
N LEU A 93 -8.10 -15.19 -1.37
CA LEU A 93 -9.56 -15.29 -1.42
C LEU A 93 -10.07 -16.40 -2.34
N LEU A 94 -9.39 -16.68 -3.45
CA LEU A 94 -9.85 -17.64 -4.46
C LEU A 94 -9.34 -19.07 -4.23
N THR A 95 -8.50 -19.26 -3.22
CA THR A 95 -7.97 -20.61 -2.86
C THR A 95 -8.42 -21.02 -1.45
N PRO A 96 -8.20 -22.26 -1.04
CA PRO A 96 -8.52 -22.73 0.31
C PRO A 96 -7.80 -22.02 1.45
N ILE A 97 -6.79 -21.16 1.15
CA ILE A 97 -5.98 -20.46 2.16
C ILE A 97 -6.85 -19.62 3.09
N TYR A 98 -7.87 -18.94 2.56
CA TYR A 98 -8.84 -18.21 3.39
C TYR A 98 -9.46 -19.11 4.46
N ARG A 99 -10.04 -20.25 4.07
CA ARG A 99 -10.66 -21.21 5.00
C ARG A 99 -9.67 -21.73 6.02
N TRP A 100 -8.48 -22.12 5.59
CA TRP A 100 -7.44 -22.57 6.51
C TRP A 100 -7.02 -21.49 7.50
N SER A 101 -6.98 -20.24 7.07
CA SER A 101 -6.63 -19.11 7.96
C SER A 101 -7.70 -18.87 9.02
N THR A 102 -8.97 -19.13 8.73
CA THR A 102 -10.04 -19.03 9.75
C THR A 102 -10.02 -20.18 10.75
N GLU A 103 -9.48 -21.34 10.36
CA GLU A 103 -9.33 -22.51 11.22
C GLU A 103 -8.04 -22.47 12.06
N HIS A 104 -7.01 -21.72 11.61
CA HIS A 104 -5.69 -21.70 12.24
C HIS A 104 -5.23 -20.26 12.55
N GLN A 105 -5.30 -19.88 13.81
CA GLN A 105 -4.96 -18.51 14.26
C GLN A 105 -3.56 -18.05 13.84
N TRP A 106 -2.55 -18.92 13.86
CA TRP A 106 -1.20 -18.57 13.42
C TRP A 106 -1.16 -18.19 11.92
N LEU A 107 -1.92 -18.91 11.08
CA LEU A 107 -2.01 -18.61 9.65
C LEU A 107 -2.75 -17.31 9.41
N HIS A 108 -3.80 -17.04 10.18
CA HIS A 108 -4.55 -15.79 10.14
C HIS A 108 -3.65 -14.59 10.47
N ILE A 109 -2.91 -14.65 11.58
CA ILE A 109 -1.96 -13.58 11.97
C ILE A 109 -0.88 -13.40 10.90
N SER A 110 -0.32 -14.51 10.38
CA SER A 110 0.70 -14.46 9.33
C SER A 110 0.18 -13.81 8.04
N ALA A 111 -1.06 -14.10 7.65
CA ALA A 111 -1.71 -13.47 6.49
C ALA A 111 -1.87 -11.96 6.69
N HIS A 112 -2.31 -11.50 7.87
CA HIS A 112 -2.43 -10.07 8.17
C HIS A 112 -1.08 -9.35 8.12
N MET A 113 -0.02 -9.95 8.69
CA MET A 113 1.33 -9.40 8.62
C MET A 113 1.85 -9.34 7.20
N TYR A 114 1.60 -10.38 6.41
CA TYR A 114 1.97 -10.44 5.01
C TYR A 114 1.25 -9.36 4.19
N PHE A 115 -0.06 -9.18 4.36
CA PHE A 115 -0.82 -8.14 3.67
C PHE A 115 -0.35 -6.73 4.01
N LEU A 116 -0.05 -6.47 5.29
CA LEU A 116 0.51 -5.19 5.70
C LEU A 116 1.87 -4.94 5.06
N LEU A 117 2.75 -5.95 5.05
CA LEU A 117 4.07 -5.86 4.42
C LEU A 117 3.96 -5.66 2.91
N CYS A 118 3.12 -6.44 2.24
CA CYS A 118 2.82 -6.32 0.82
C CYS A 118 2.34 -4.92 0.46
N GLY A 119 1.40 -4.39 1.27
CA GLY A 119 0.93 -3.02 1.15
C GLY A 119 2.06 -2.00 1.32
N LEU A 120 2.88 -2.11 2.35
CA LEU A 120 4.02 -1.21 2.56
C LEU A 120 4.99 -1.22 1.38
N LEU A 121 5.37 -2.41 0.90
CA LEU A 121 6.26 -2.55 -0.25
C LEU A 121 5.69 -1.92 -1.53
N PHE A 122 4.38 -1.99 -1.72
CA PHE A 122 3.68 -1.38 -2.85
C PHE A 122 3.58 0.15 -2.72
N TRP A 123 3.20 0.67 -1.54
CA TRP A 123 2.92 2.09 -1.34
C TRP A 123 4.16 2.95 -1.10
N ILE A 124 5.28 2.40 -0.58
CA ILE A 124 6.54 3.14 -0.40
C ILE A 124 7.02 3.79 -1.70
N PRO A 125 7.18 3.08 -2.83
CA PRO A 125 7.64 3.70 -4.09
C PRO A 125 6.62 4.63 -4.73
N LEU A 126 5.33 4.55 -4.34
CA LEU A 126 4.27 5.41 -4.85
C LEU A 126 4.18 6.74 -4.12
N ILE A 127 4.29 6.73 -2.79
CA ILE A 127 4.03 7.91 -1.96
C ILE A 127 5.27 8.35 -1.20
N GLY A 128 6.14 7.39 -0.85
CA GLY A 128 7.31 7.62 -0.02
C GLY A 128 8.32 8.52 -0.72
N GLU A 129 9.00 9.34 0.05
CA GLU A 129 10.29 9.86 -0.35
C GLU A 129 11.28 8.70 -0.13
N ASP A 130 11.67 8.06 -1.23
CA ASP A 130 12.61 6.95 -1.19
C ASP A 130 13.91 7.40 -0.50
N PRO A 131 14.29 6.81 0.63
CA PRO A 131 15.56 7.11 1.30
C PRO A 131 16.78 6.78 0.43
N ILE A 132 16.60 6.05 -0.66
CA ILE A 132 17.64 5.64 -1.61
C ILE A 132 17.70 6.59 -2.82
N GLY A 133 16.86 7.64 -2.87
CA GLY A 133 16.89 8.69 -3.90
C GLY A 133 16.36 8.28 -5.28
N ARG A 134 15.68 7.15 -5.41
CA ARG A 134 15.09 6.68 -6.66
C ARG A 134 13.59 6.93 -6.68
N ARG A 135 13.18 7.92 -7.42
CA ARG A 135 11.75 8.16 -7.67
C ARG A 135 11.27 7.22 -8.77
N THR A 136 10.24 6.44 -8.49
CA THR A 136 9.52 5.69 -9.52
C THR A 136 8.95 6.69 -10.54
N PRO A 137 9.15 6.48 -11.85
CA PRO A 137 8.62 7.39 -12.87
C PRO A 137 7.11 7.58 -12.72
N TRP A 138 6.63 8.79 -12.92
CA TRP A 138 5.22 9.16 -12.82
C TRP A 138 4.30 8.25 -13.67
N SER A 139 4.73 7.93 -14.90
CA SER A 139 4.00 7.01 -15.78
C SER A 139 3.82 5.62 -15.16
N THR A 140 4.86 5.11 -14.50
CA THR A 140 4.83 3.81 -13.82
C THR A 140 3.91 3.83 -12.61
N GLN A 141 3.97 4.88 -11.78
CA GLN A 141 3.10 5.02 -10.61
C GLN A 141 1.61 5.03 -11.01
N ARG A 142 1.28 5.75 -12.09
CA ARG A 142 -0.09 5.77 -12.63
C ARG A 142 -0.55 4.39 -13.08
N ILE A 143 0.29 3.66 -13.80
CA ILE A 143 -0.04 2.31 -14.28
C ILE A 143 -0.25 1.37 -13.10
N MET A 144 0.63 1.39 -12.10
CA MET A 144 0.50 0.56 -10.90
C MET A 144 -0.86 0.76 -10.21
N LEU A 145 -1.31 1.99 -10.04
CA LEU A 145 -2.60 2.28 -9.40
C LEU A 145 -3.80 2.09 -10.34
N ALA A 146 -3.67 2.45 -11.62
CA ALA A 146 -4.76 2.28 -12.59
C ALA A 146 -5.16 0.82 -12.78
N MET A 147 -4.19 -0.12 -12.68
CA MET A 147 -4.45 -1.56 -12.69
C MET A 147 -5.35 -2.02 -11.53
N GLY A 148 -5.39 -1.27 -10.43
CA GLY A 148 -6.22 -1.59 -9.27
C GLY A 148 -7.71 -1.59 -9.60
N VAL A 149 -8.18 -0.65 -10.40
CA VAL A 149 -9.61 -0.55 -10.74
C VAL A 149 -10.13 -1.82 -11.44
N PRO A 150 -9.61 -2.21 -12.61
CA PRO A 150 -10.07 -3.43 -13.27
C PRO A 150 -9.79 -4.70 -12.44
N PHE A 151 -8.69 -4.72 -11.68
CA PHE A 151 -8.37 -5.85 -10.83
C PHE A 151 -9.40 -6.05 -9.73
N TYR A 152 -9.74 -5.02 -8.96
CA TYR A 152 -10.71 -5.14 -7.86
C TYR A 152 -12.13 -5.40 -8.35
N ILE A 153 -12.52 -4.87 -9.52
CA ILE A 153 -13.78 -5.22 -10.16
C ILE A 153 -13.79 -6.71 -10.53
N ALA A 154 -12.74 -7.21 -11.19
CA ALA A 154 -12.64 -8.60 -11.58
C ALA A 154 -12.60 -9.54 -10.36
N LEU A 155 -11.80 -9.21 -9.34
CA LEU A 155 -11.70 -10.00 -8.12
C LEU A 155 -13.03 -10.01 -7.35
N GLY A 156 -13.68 -8.85 -7.20
CA GLY A 156 -14.98 -8.75 -6.54
C GLY A 156 -16.06 -9.54 -7.27
N THR A 157 -16.08 -9.50 -8.60
CA THR A 157 -16.96 -10.32 -9.43
C THR A 157 -16.65 -11.81 -9.26
N ALA A 158 -15.38 -12.19 -9.23
CA ALA A 158 -14.97 -13.57 -9.01
C ALA A 158 -15.43 -14.09 -7.64
N VAL A 159 -15.25 -13.30 -6.58
CA VAL A 159 -15.70 -13.64 -5.22
C VAL A 159 -17.23 -13.82 -5.16
N ALA A 160 -17.97 -12.96 -5.85
CA ALA A 160 -19.42 -13.02 -5.86
C ALA A 160 -20.01 -14.18 -6.68
N LEU A 161 -19.31 -14.63 -7.73
CA LEU A 161 -19.87 -15.55 -8.73
C LEU A 161 -19.22 -16.96 -8.74
N LEU A 162 -17.94 -17.09 -8.33
CA LEU A 162 -17.28 -18.39 -8.39
C LEU A 162 -17.84 -19.36 -7.33
N PRO A 163 -18.28 -20.57 -7.70
CA PRO A 163 -18.92 -21.52 -6.79
C PRO A 163 -18.08 -21.86 -5.55
N THR A 164 -16.76 -21.82 -5.68
CA THR A 164 -15.82 -22.12 -4.59
C THR A 164 -15.86 -21.10 -3.46
N VAL A 165 -16.24 -19.86 -3.74
CA VAL A 165 -16.26 -18.74 -2.80
C VAL A 165 -17.67 -18.21 -2.57
N SER A 166 -18.50 -18.18 -3.60
CA SER A 166 -19.88 -17.65 -3.53
C SER A 166 -20.80 -18.41 -2.58
N ALA A 167 -20.41 -19.65 -2.24
CA ALA A 167 -21.10 -20.45 -1.22
C ALA A 167 -20.88 -19.94 0.22
N LEU A 168 -19.91 -19.03 0.44
CA LEU A 168 -19.68 -18.45 1.76
C LEU A 168 -20.75 -17.41 2.09
N PRO A 169 -21.26 -17.38 3.33
CA PRO A 169 -22.19 -16.34 3.76
C PRO A 169 -21.58 -14.94 3.55
N GLY A 170 -22.31 -14.04 2.91
CA GLY A 170 -21.85 -12.67 2.63
C GLY A 170 -20.90 -12.53 1.44
N ALA A 171 -20.68 -13.56 0.62
CA ALA A 171 -19.77 -13.49 -0.56
C ALA A 171 -20.15 -12.38 -1.56
N ALA A 172 -21.43 -12.17 -1.82
CA ALA A 172 -21.90 -11.09 -2.70
C ALA A 172 -21.55 -9.70 -2.13
N VAL A 173 -21.71 -9.52 -0.82
CA VAL A 173 -21.35 -8.27 -0.13
C VAL A 173 -19.83 -8.11 -0.13
N ALA A 174 -19.06 -9.16 0.16
CA ALA A 174 -17.62 -9.15 0.12
C ALA A 174 -17.09 -8.79 -1.29
N GLY A 175 -17.69 -9.37 -2.33
CA GLY A 175 -17.38 -9.04 -3.72
C GLY A 175 -17.66 -7.57 -4.03
N THR A 176 -18.76 -7.02 -3.55
CA THR A 176 -19.08 -5.59 -3.70
C THR A 176 -18.08 -4.71 -2.94
N VAL A 177 -17.72 -5.07 -1.71
CA VAL A 177 -16.70 -4.35 -0.93
C VAL A 177 -15.36 -4.30 -1.66
N LEU A 178 -14.94 -5.41 -2.27
CA LEU A 178 -13.73 -5.46 -3.09
C LEU A 178 -13.83 -4.58 -4.33
N ALA A 179 -14.90 -4.77 -5.11
CA ALA A 179 -15.07 -4.06 -6.38
C ALA A 179 -15.18 -2.53 -6.16
N VAL A 180 -16.01 -2.10 -5.23
CA VAL A 180 -16.25 -0.67 -4.97
C VAL A 180 -15.13 -0.09 -4.10
N GLY A 181 -14.84 -0.71 -2.96
CA GLY A 181 -13.85 -0.21 -2.00
C GLY A 181 -12.44 -0.18 -2.58
N GLY A 182 -11.98 -1.28 -3.17
CA GLY A 182 -10.65 -1.37 -3.79
C GLY A 182 -10.48 -0.42 -4.97
N SER A 183 -11.52 -0.30 -5.83
CA SER A 183 -11.51 0.65 -6.96
C SER A 183 -11.51 2.11 -6.47
N ALA A 184 -12.34 2.45 -5.50
CA ALA A 184 -12.41 3.79 -4.92
C ALA A 184 -11.06 4.22 -4.31
N LEU A 185 -10.42 3.32 -3.54
CA LEU A 185 -9.10 3.58 -2.96
C LEU A 185 -8.00 3.71 -4.04
N SER A 186 -8.09 2.95 -5.14
CA SER A 186 -7.17 3.08 -6.27
C SER A 186 -7.33 4.42 -6.98
N VAL A 187 -8.56 4.87 -7.21
CA VAL A 187 -8.88 6.18 -7.78
C VAL A 187 -8.43 7.31 -6.85
N LEU A 188 -8.65 7.17 -5.54
CA LEU A 188 -8.17 8.14 -4.55
C LEU A 188 -6.64 8.26 -4.61
N GLY A 189 -5.92 7.12 -4.66
CA GLY A 189 -4.47 7.11 -4.81
C GLY A 189 -4.02 7.82 -6.08
N LEU A 190 -4.67 7.58 -7.23
CA LEU A 190 -4.41 8.28 -8.49
C LEU A 190 -4.65 9.79 -8.37
N THR A 191 -5.72 10.20 -7.71
CA THR A 191 -6.05 11.62 -7.49
C THR A 191 -4.99 12.29 -6.63
N VAL A 192 -4.56 11.66 -5.55
CA VAL A 192 -3.49 12.18 -4.68
C VAL A 192 -2.18 12.34 -5.45
N LEU A 193 -1.81 11.36 -6.25
CA LEU A 193 -0.61 11.45 -7.09
C LEU A 193 -0.73 12.57 -8.12
N TRP A 194 -1.89 12.72 -8.75
CA TRP A 194 -2.14 13.78 -9.73
C TRP A 194 -2.01 15.17 -9.12
N VAL A 195 -2.65 15.40 -7.95
CA VAL A 195 -2.56 16.68 -7.22
C VAL A 195 -1.11 17.00 -6.83
N ARG A 196 -0.33 16.00 -6.38
CA ARG A 196 1.10 16.20 -6.06
C ARG A 196 1.92 16.62 -7.27
N ALA A 197 1.70 15.99 -8.42
CA ALA A 197 2.41 16.32 -9.65
C ALA A 197 2.15 17.77 -10.07
N HIS A 198 0.91 18.24 -9.99
CA HIS A 198 0.54 19.61 -10.38
C HIS A 198 1.03 20.66 -9.40
N ARG A 199 1.03 20.39 -8.11
CA ARG A 199 1.60 21.31 -7.11
C ARG A 199 3.12 21.49 -7.26
N GLY A 200 3.84 20.44 -7.65
CA GLY A 200 5.27 20.52 -7.94
C GLY A 200 5.61 21.41 -9.14
N THR A 201 4.77 21.45 -10.16
CA THR A 201 4.96 22.28 -11.35
C THR A 201 4.67 23.77 -11.09
N VAL A 202 3.70 24.08 -10.26
CA VAL A 202 3.35 25.48 -9.89
C VAL A 202 4.45 26.10 -9.02
N GLY A 203 5.08 25.35 -8.13
CA GLY A 203 6.19 25.84 -7.30
C GLY A 203 7.44 26.22 -8.10
N LEU A 204 7.71 25.51 -9.21
CA LEU A 204 8.85 25.81 -10.07
C LEU A 204 8.60 26.98 -11.04
N ALA A 205 7.35 27.25 -11.40
CA ALA A 205 6.98 28.37 -12.26
C ALA A 205 7.05 29.75 -11.53
N GLY A 206 7.05 29.74 -10.19
CA GLY A 206 7.13 30.97 -9.38
C GLY A 206 8.54 31.48 -9.10
N THR A 207 9.58 30.69 -9.38
CA THR A 207 10.98 31.15 -9.31
C THR A 207 11.39 31.75 -10.65
N ARG A 208 11.08 33.06 -10.84
CA ARG A 208 11.57 33.85 -12.01
C ARG A 208 13.09 33.86 -12.00
N PRO A 209 13.74 33.67 -13.18
CA PRO A 209 15.20 33.82 -13.34
C PRO A 209 15.72 35.26 -13.13
N ASP A 210 14.82 36.22 -13.08
CA ASP A 210 15.14 37.65 -13.15
C ASP A 210 15.77 38.24 -11.86
N ALA A 211 15.92 37.41 -10.81
CA ALA A 211 16.51 37.86 -9.53
C ALA A 211 18.05 37.72 -9.46
N ILE A 212 18.70 37.22 -10.52
CA ILE A 212 20.16 36.99 -10.51
C ILE A 212 20.95 38.08 -11.30
N GLU A 213 20.29 38.94 -12.07
CA GLU A 213 20.98 39.97 -12.84
C GLU A 213 21.35 41.28 -12.08
N GLY A 214 21.00 41.34 -10.79
CA GLY A 214 21.25 42.57 -9.97
C GLY A 214 22.48 42.54 -9.05
N ALA A 215 23.27 41.47 -9.00
CA ALA A 215 24.38 41.36 -8.05
C ALA A 215 25.74 41.15 -8.73
N GLY A 216 26.18 42.11 -9.53
CA GLY A 216 27.43 41.99 -10.25
C GLY A 216 28.09 43.28 -10.65
N SER A 217 28.38 44.22 -9.71
CA SER A 217 29.39 45.25 -9.92
C SER A 217 30.02 45.63 -8.58
N TRP A 218 31.01 44.88 -8.17
CA TRP A 218 31.96 45.36 -7.16
C TRP A 218 33.01 46.23 -7.88
N PRO A 219 33.23 47.49 -7.48
CA PRO A 219 34.31 48.30 -8.02
C PRO A 219 35.64 47.76 -7.48
N VAL A 220 36.52 47.37 -8.36
CA VAL A 220 37.95 47.16 -8.07
C VAL A 220 38.57 48.51 -7.77
N ALA A 221 38.85 48.79 -6.52
CA ALA A 221 39.67 49.93 -6.12
C ALA A 221 41.15 49.54 -6.18
N CYS A 222 41.93 50.40 -6.82
CA CYS A 222 43.39 50.37 -6.93
C CYS A 222 44.12 50.32 -5.59
#